data_f62d50ab6d01263279b5a465a477f89c
#
_entry.id   f62d50ab6d01263279b5a465a477f89c
#
_cell.length_a   1.000
_cell.length_b   1.000
_cell.length_c   1.000
_cell.angle_alpha   90.00
_cell.angle_beta   90.00
_cell.angle_gamma   90.00
#
_symmetry.space_group_name_H-M   'P 1'
#
loop_
_entity.id
_entity.type
_entity.pdbx_description
1 polymer ?
#
loop_
_entity_poly.entity_id
_entity_poly.type
_entity_poly.pdbx_seq_one_letter_code
_entity_poly.pdbx_strand_id
1 'polypeptide(L)'
;MSTIAWWASLDRQCEVVLETSGHPPDNYHSESGQCETRGISGIHRRGGFLALSLIGRNPKDFSGATQLVHMALETVQAERSLFALPTEPGLPQLFGSDYPGSDFLYHDYTIYRHDLLHSFPATAGRVGLHFAARLDSGSPLHDVAVVYLPKGKELIRFVFSAVSDALEPSARVLIVGDKRSSIRSINSVIRTYFGDPLSSRYGRHCVLIEARRAAAPMPFDGRKSYVVKWSRTEFGVVTLPGVFSYGKLDSGTKFLLENLLTSGLEFQSALDCGCGGGVIGTALKLIHPSRDIEFVDSNIMALESTRETLRRNDLEDCHVYPSDVFSDVRGQYDLIVSNPPYHTGLATDYSVTERLVGEANRYLTKSGRLMIVTNAFSKYASHLRNSFREVEMVARRRQYRVIVAHGG
;
A
#
# COMPACT_ATOMS: atom_id res chain seq x y z
N MET A 1 -29.62 -2.03 15.55
CA MET A 1 -29.27 -0.64 15.27
C MET A 1 -28.03 -0.27 16.09
N SER A 2 -26.85 -0.78 15.77
CA SER A 2 -25.59 -0.37 16.44
C SER A 2 -24.30 -0.83 15.71
N THR A 3 -24.38 -1.21 14.44
CA THR A 3 -23.22 -1.73 13.69
C THR A 3 -22.79 -0.81 12.52
N ILE A 4 -23.52 0.26 12.24
CA ILE A 4 -23.26 1.17 11.10
C ILE A 4 -22.38 2.38 11.50
N ALA A 5 -22.22 2.66 12.79
CA ALA A 5 -21.51 3.86 13.25
C ALA A 5 -19.97 3.75 13.28
N TRP A 6 -19.39 2.56 13.06
CA TRP A 6 -17.93 2.35 13.14
C TRP A 6 -17.18 2.49 11.80
N TRP A 7 -17.88 2.39 10.68
CA TRP A 7 -17.28 2.44 9.35
C TRP A 7 -17.16 3.84 8.76
N ALA A 8 -17.98 4.77 9.19
CA ALA A 8 -17.93 6.17 8.75
C ALA A 8 -16.69 6.95 9.26
N SER A 9 -15.87 6.36 10.15
CA SER A 9 -14.67 7.01 10.71
C SER A 9 -13.37 6.60 9.99
N LEU A 10 -13.41 5.60 9.13
CA LEU A 10 -12.24 5.14 8.37
C LEU A 10 -12.06 5.82 7.01
N ASP A 11 -13.10 6.48 6.52
CA ASP A 11 -13.08 7.24 5.25
C ASP A 11 -12.57 8.68 5.39
N ARG A 12 -12.30 9.11 6.62
CA ARG A 12 -11.59 10.36 6.89
C ARG A 12 -10.25 10.02 7.52
N GLN A 13 -9.21 10.02 6.68
CA GLN A 13 -7.83 10.25 7.06
C GLN A 13 -7.44 9.66 8.43
N CYS A 14 -6.71 8.56 8.45
CA CYS A 14 -5.99 8.16 9.66
C CYS A 14 -4.88 9.18 9.96
N GLU A 15 -5.26 10.37 10.35
CA GLU A 15 -4.44 11.28 11.11
C GLU A 15 -4.57 10.85 12.57
N VAL A 16 -3.65 10.03 13.06
CA VAL A 16 -3.57 9.71 14.49
C VAL A 16 -2.80 10.84 15.14
N VAL A 17 -3.47 11.98 15.29
CA VAL A 17 -3.03 13.05 16.20
C VAL A 17 -3.49 12.64 17.59
N LEU A 18 -2.61 12.06 18.39
CA LEU A 18 -2.85 11.90 19.83
C LEU A 18 -2.60 13.25 20.49
N GLU A 19 -3.63 14.08 20.62
CA GLU A 19 -3.60 15.19 21.56
C GLU A 19 -3.56 14.66 22.97
N THR A 20 -2.40 14.69 23.61
CA THR A 20 -2.29 14.58 25.07
C THR A 20 -2.62 15.94 25.67
N SER A 21 -3.90 16.25 25.87
CA SER A 21 -4.28 17.35 26.77
C SER A 21 -4.03 16.89 28.19
N GLY A 22 -2.88 17.28 28.73
CA GLY A 22 -2.62 17.20 30.15
C GLY A 22 -3.38 18.30 30.89
N HIS A 23 -4.42 17.92 31.64
CA HIS A 23 -4.76 18.48 32.94
C HIS A 23 -5.75 17.53 33.63
N PRO A 24 -5.50 17.10 34.87
CA PRO A 24 -6.50 16.35 35.65
C PRO A 24 -7.56 17.31 36.17
N PRO A 25 -8.85 16.96 36.12
CA PRO A 25 -9.85 17.67 36.89
C PRO A 25 -9.75 17.24 38.36
N ASP A 26 -9.61 18.22 39.25
CA ASP A 26 -9.76 18.09 40.68
C ASP A 26 -11.18 17.66 41.07
N ASN A 27 -11.23 16.85 42.15
CA ASN A 27 -12.37 16.54 42.96
C ASN A 27 -13.42 15.51 42.48
N TYR A 28 -13.26 14.29 42.97
CA TYR A 28 -14.39 13.53 43.52
C TYR A 28 -13.98 12.73 44.75
N HIS A 29 -14.82 12.88 45.79
CA HIS A 29 -14.69 12.31 47.11
C HIS A 29 -14.79 10.77 47.12
N SER A 30 -14.07 10.21 48.09
CA SER A 30 -14.02 8.84 48.54
C SER A 30 -15.38 8.17 48.77
N GLU A 31 -15.57 6.97 48.24
CA GLU A 31 -16.28 5.92 48.94
C GLU A 31 -15.56 4.58 48.78
N SER A 32 -15.30 3.96 49.89
CA SER A 32 -14.61 2.70 50.11
C SER A 32 -15.44 1.50 49.65
N GLY A 33 -14.93 0.71 48.71
CA GLY A 33 -15.46 -0.61 48.38
C GLY A 33 -14.31 -1.59 48.17
N GLN A 34 -14.05 -2.40 49.16
CA GLN A 34 -13.13 -3.53 49.12
C GLN A 34 -13.62 -4.55 48.06
N CYS A 35 -12.82 -4.88 47.11
CA CYS A 35 -13.02 -6.03 46.23
C CYS A 35 -11.87 -7.02 46.45
N GLU A 36 -12.23 -8.16 47.02
CA GLU A 36 -11.33 -9.29 47.32
C GLU A 36 -10.72 -9.87 46.03
N THR A 37 -9.41 -9.95 46.02
CA THR A 37 -8.64 -10.73 45.03
C THR A 37 -8.72 -12.21 45.36
N ARG A 38 -9.54 -12.96 44.62
CA ARG A 38 -9.41 -14.42 44.56
C ARG A 38 -8.39 -14.80 43.51
N GLY A 39 -7.33 -15.45 43.94
CA GLY A 39 -6.25 -15.94 43.10
C GLY A 39 -6.72 -16.99 42.10
N ILE A 40 -6.29 -16.84 40.87
CA ILE A 40 -6.22 -17.92 39.88
C ILE A 40 -4.74 -18.18 39.63
N SER A 41 -4.21 -19.17 40.32
CA SER A 41 -2.94 -19.81 40.04
C SER A 41 -3.11 -20.73 38.82
N GLY A 42 -2.29 -20.56 37.81
CA GLY A 42 -2.10 -21.59 36.80
C GLY A 42 -2.30 -21.13 35.33
N ILE A 43 -1.43 -20.27 34.84
CA ILE A 43 -1.19 -20.21 33.37
C ILE A 43 0.32 -20.33 33.15
N HIS A 44 0.72 -21.47 32.62
CA HIS A 44 2.09 -21.75 32.20
C HIS A 44 2.52 -20.70 31.13
N ARG A 45 3.53 -19.92 31.50
CA ARG A 45 4.28 -19.08 30.54
C ARG A 45 5.03 -19.98 29.57
N ARG A 46 4.52 -20.12 28.37
CA ARG A 46 5.29 -20.43 27.16
C ARG A 46 4.80 -19.52 26.05
N GLY A 47 5.54 -18.48 25.79
CA GLY A 47 5.32 -17.50 24.74
C GLY A 47 6.21 -16.31 25.05
N GLY A 48 7.47 -16.39 24.67
CA GLY A 48 8.40 -15.28 24.82
C GLY A 48 7.89 -14.10 24.02
N PHE A 49 7.23 -13.14 24.67
CA PHE A 49 7.25 -11.77 24.21
C PHE A 49 8.72 -11.35 24.26
N LEU A 50 9.38 -11.37 23.13
CA LEU A 50 10.59 -10.58 22.93
C LEU A 50 10.20 -9.14 23.26
N ALA A 51 10.64 -8.67 24.43
CA ALA A 51 10.75 -7.26 24.71
C ALA A 51 11.71 -6.72 23.65
N LEU A 52 11.15 -6.21 22.54
CA LEU A 52 11.91 -5.44 21.56
C LEU A 52 12.44 -4.24 22.32
N SER A 53 13.71 -4.31 22.65
CA SER A 53 14.46 -3.27 23.28
C SER A 53 14.24 -1.95 22.55
N LEU A 54 13.94 -0.90 23.29
CA LEU A 54 13.96 0.52 22.90
C LEU A 54 15.41 0.99 22.56
N ILE A 55 16.14 0.21 21.77
CA ILE A 55 17.46 0.58 21.27
C ILE A 55 17.20 1.22 19.91
N GLY A 56 17.59 2.48 19.75
CA GLY A 56 17.58 3.18 18.47
C GLY A 56 18.22 2.28 17.42
N ARG A 57 17.53 2.04 16.30
CA ARG A 57 18.01 1.14 15.25
C ARG A 57 19.34 1.69 14.72
N ASN A 58 20.33 0.80 14.54
CA ASN A 58 21.61 1.19 13.97
C ASN A 58 21.43 1.45 12.46
N PRO A 59 21.88 2.61 11.91
CA PRO A 59 21.79 2.87 10.48
C PRO A 59 22.38 1.77 9.59
N LYS A 60 23.32 0.99 10.10
CA LYS A 60 23.95 -0.13 9.38
C LYS A 60 23.00 -1.32 9.11
N ASP A 61 21.88 -1.39 9.83
CA ASP A 61 20.87 -2.45 9.66
C ASP A 61 19.93 -2.16 8.49
N PHE A 62 20.01 -0.97 7.90
CA PHE A 62 19.17 -0.53 6.79
C PHE A 62 19.85 -0.66 5.43
N SER A 63 19.08 -0.50 4.37
CA SER A 63 19.56 -0.50 2.98
C SER A 63 20.66 0.55 2.75
N GLY A 64 21.43 0.35 1.69
CA GLY A 64 22.43 1.33 1.28
C GLY A 64 21.87 2.71 0.96
N ALA A 65 20.62 2.79 0.51
CA ALA A 65 19.91 4.04 0.27
C ALA A 65 19.68 4.80 1.58
N THR A 66 19.10 4.15 2.57
CA THR A 66 18.82 4.75 3.89
C THR A 66 20.10 5.14 4.62
N GLN A 67 21.15 4.31 4.54
CA GLN A 67 22.46 4.67 5.12
C GLN A 67 23.07 5.93 4.47
N LEU A 68 22.90 6.08 3.14
CA LEU A 68 23.39 7.27 2.42
C LEU A 68 22.58 8.52 2.79
N VAL A 69 21.26 8.37 2.97
CA VAL A 69 20.37 9.43 3.47
C VAL A 69 20.77 9.85 4.88
N HIS A 70 20.98 8.91 5.80
CA HIS A 70 21.39 9.20 7.17
C HIS A 70 22.66 10.06 7.21
N MET A 71 23.72 9.64 6.49
CA MET A 71 24.96 10.41 6.37
C MET A 71 24.75 11.81 5.76
N ALA A 72 23.80 11.98 4.86
CA ALA A 72 23.51 13.27 4.25
C ALA A 72 22.77 14.20 5.22
N LEU A 73 21.88 13.66 6.01
CA LEU A 73 21.08 14.39 6.97
C LEU A 73 21.88 14.86 8.21
N GLU A 74 23.00 14.20 8.58
CA GLU A 74 23.88 14.66 9.68
C GLU A 74 24.33 16.15 9.57
N THR A 75 24.31 16.69 8.35
CA THR A 75 24.69 18.09 8.07
C THR A 75 23.48 18.98 7.75
N VAL A 76 22.26 18.49 7.94
CA VAL A 76 21.02 19.19 7.61
C VAL A 76 20.27 19.53 8.88
N GLN A 77 19.98 20.80 9.10
CA GLN A 77 19.00 21.22 10.10
C GLN A 77 17.65 21.34 9.42
N ALA A 78 16.63 20.78 10.02
CA ALA A 78 15.25 20.83 9.53
C ALA A 78 14.29 21.02 10.71
N GLU A 79 13.31 21.89 10.52
CA GLU A 79 12.19 22.02 11.48
C GLU A 79 11.11 20.98 11.17
N ARG A 80 10.86 20.76 9.89
CA ARG A 80 9.90 19.77 9.39
C ARG A 80 10.46 19.02 8.19
N SER A 81 10.55 17.72 8.29
CA SER A 81 11.06 16.87 7.20
C SER A 81 9.98 15.99 6.60
N LEU A 82 9.99 15.80 5.28
CA LEU A 82 9.14 14.86 4.58
C LEU A 82 9.97 13.67 4.06
N PHE A 83 9.62 12.46 4.47
CA PHE A 83 10.17 11.22 3.93
C PHE A 83 9.15 10.57 2.98
N ALA A 84 9.38 10.71 1.68
CA ALA A 84 8.47 10.22 0.66
C ALA A 84 8.89 8.84 0.13
N LEU A 85 7.96 7.91 0.12
CA LEU A 85 8.07 6.55 -0.39
C LEU A 85 9.19 5.73 0.28
N PRO A 86 9.19 5.59 1.61
CA PRO A 86 10.07 4.64 2.28
C PRO A 86 10.05 3.27 1.60
N THR A 87 11.22 2.68 1.38
CA THR A 87 11.36 1.38 0.70
C THR A 87 11.58 0.22 1.65
N GLU A 88 11.64 0.49 2.93
CA GLU A 88 11.85 -0.46 4.01
C GLU A 88 11.24 0.06 5.31
N PRO A 89 10.81 -0.83 6.22
CA PRO A 89 10.19 -0.43 7.48
C PRO A 89 11.21 0.06 8.51
N GLY A 90 10.73 0.84 9.49
CA GLY A 90 11.51 1.29 10.64
C GLY A 90 12.18 2.66 10.47
N LEU A 91 11.93 3.37 9.38
CA LEU A 91 12.46 4.72 9.16
C LEU A 91 11.97 5.74 10.19
N PRO A 92 10.70 5.72 10.65
CA PRO A 92 10.24 6.60 11.72
C PRO A 92 11.02 6.41 13.03
N GLN A 93 11.44 5.19 13.35
CA GLN A 93 12.29 4.91 14.52
C GLN A 93 13.72 5.42 14.33
N LEU A 94 14.24 5.34 13.10
CA LEU A 94 15.60 5.78 12.79
C LEU A 94 15.71 7.30 12.80
N PHE A 95 14.75 8.01 12.18
CA PHE A 95 14.85 9.45 11.95
C PHE A 95 13.98 10.29 12.90
N GLY A 96 12.89 9.74 13.45
CA GLY A 96 11.92 10.52 14.22
C GLY A 96 12.43 11.12 15.52
N SER A 97 13.51 10.57 16.09
CA SER A 97 14.15 11.16 17.29
C SER A 97 14.96 12.41 16.95
N ASP A 98 15.66 12.37 15.83
CA ASP A 98 16.58 13.42 15.41
C ASP A 98 15.87 14.52 14.60
N TYR A 99 14.74 14.18 13.98
CA TYR A 99 13.91 15.07 13.17
C TYR A 99 12.46 15.05 13.67
N PRO A 100 12.15 15.64 14.84
CA PRO A 100 10.79 15.79 15.32
C PRO A 100 9.99 16.68 14.35
N GLY A 101 8.72 16.37 14.13
CA GLY A 101 7.87 17.03 13.13
C GLY A 101 8.02 16.45 11.71
N SER A 102 8.67 15.28 11.58
CA SER A 102 8.75 14.58 10.30
C SER A 102 7.44 13.91 9.92
N ASP A 103 7.13 13.98 8.64
CA ASP A 103 6.04 13.25 8.00
C ASP A 103 6.58 12.16 7.07
N PHE A 104 5.98 10.98 7.10
CA PHE A 104 6.33 9.84 6.26
C PHE A 104 5.16 9.52 5.33
N LEU A 105 5.36 9.72 4.03
CA LEU A 105 4.36 9.45 2.99
C LEU A 105 4.61 8.09 2.34
N TYR A 106 3.69 7.16 2.51
CA TYR A 106 3.79 5.79 2.02
C TYR A 106 2.84 5.55 0.84
N HIS A 107 3.36 4.90 -0.21
CA HIS A 107 2.55 4.32 -1.27
C HIS A 107 2.37 2.80 -1.10
N ASP A 108 3.16 2.16 -0.25
CA ASP A 108 3.10 0.73 0.06
C ASP A 108 2.52 0.50 1.46
N TYR A 109 1.37 -0.16 1.51
CA TYR A 109 0.65 -0.46 2.75
C TYR A 109 1.40 -1.44 3.66
N THR A 110 2.19 -2.36 3.09
CA THR A 110 2.95 -3.34 3.87
C THR A 110 3.97 -2.63 4.77
N ILE A 111 4.67 -1.64 4.23
CA ILE A 111 5.65 -0.83 4.97
C ILE A 111 4.94 0.08 5.95
N TYR A 112 3.90 0.80 5.50
CA TYR A 112 3.09 1.67 6.35
C TYR A 112 2.52 0.93 7.56
N ARG A 113 1.88 -0.22 7.34
CA ARG A 113 1.28 -1.04 8.39
C ARG A 113 2.32 -1.55 9.39
N HIS A 114 3.48 -1.95 8.90
CA HIS A 114 4.59 -2.35 9.78
C HIS A 114 5.01 -1.18 10.68
N ASP A 115 5.22 0.02 10.11
CA ASP A 115 5.65 1.18 10.87
C ASP A 115 4.57 1.67 11.83
N LEU A 116 3.31 1.64 11.44
CA LEU A 116 2.17 1.96 12.31
C LEU A 116 2.15 1.06 13.54
N LEU A 117 2.36 -0.24 13.38
CA LEU A 117 2.26 -1.21 14.47
C LEU A 117 3.50 -1.26 15.37
N HIS A 118 4.69 -1.00 14.84
CA HIS A 118 5.95 -1.26 15.53
C HIS A 118 6.77 0.00 15.82
N SER A 119 6.66 1.05 15.00
CA SER A 119 7.44 2.27 15.16
C SER A 119 6.72 3.32 16.00
N PHE A 120 5.42 3.39 15.86
CA PHE A 120 4.59 4.45 16.40
C PHE A 120 4.62 4.61 17.93
N PRO A 121 4.60 3.55 18.75
CA PRO A 121 4.60 3.71 20.21
C PRO A 121 5.81 4.48 20.74
N ALA A 122 6.96 4.40 20.06
CA ALA A 122 8.19 5.08 20.47
C ALA A 122 8.29 6.52 19.96
N THR A 123 7.54 6.86 18.90
CA THR A 123 7.63 8.16 18.20
C THR A 123 6.32 8.96 18.27
N ALA A 124 5.32 8.46 19.00
CA ALA A 124 3.99 9.06 19.11
C ALA A 124 4.05 10.57 19.45
N GLY A 125 3.31 11.37 18.69
CA GLY A 125 3.26 12.82 18.84
C GLY A 125 4.45 13.59 18.27
N ARG A 126 5.40 12.90 17.61
CA ARG A 126 6.58 13.54 17.01
C ARG A 126 6.67 13.38 15.50
N VAL A 127 6.01 12.37 14.94
CA VAL A 127 6.03 12.07 13.51
C VAL A 127 4.62 11.78 13.00
N GLY A 128 4.35 12.16 11.75
CA GLY A 128 3.14 11.78 11.01
C GLY A 128 3.40 10.57 10.11
N LEU A 129 2.46 9.61 10.06
CA LEU A 129 2.50 8.49 9.11
C LEU A 129 1.29 8.58 8.19
N HIS A 130 1.51 8.73 6.89
CA HIS A 130 0.48 8.97 5.88
C HIS A 130 0.49 7.88 4.81
N PHE A 131 -0.55 7.05 4.77
CA PHE A 131 -0.78 6.16 3.64
C PHE A 131 -1.70 6.86 2.64
N ALA A 132 -1.11 7.61 1.72
CA ALA A 132 -1.82 8.48 0.78
C ALA A 132 -1.05 8.64 -0.53
N ALA A 133 -1.74 8.97 -1.61
CA ALA A 133 -1.10 9.28 -2.89
C ALA A 133 -0.28 10.59 -2.81
N ARG A 134 -0.73 11.56 -2.00
CA ARG A 134 -0.06 12.83 -1.66
C ARG A 134 -0.55 13.33 -0.30
N LEU A 135 0.18 14.25 0.31
CA LEU A 135 -0.30 14.94 1.51
C LEU A 135 -1.44 15.91 1.17
N ASP A 136 -2.26 16.21 2.16
CA ASP A 136 -3.37 17.15 2.00
C ASP A 136 -2.87 18.56 1.73
N SER A 137 -3.63 19.32 0.94
CA SER A 137 -3.31 20.71 0.60
C SER A 137 -3.29 21.68 1.78
N GLY A 138 -3.85 21.29 2.93
CA GLY A 138 -3.82 22.05 4.18
C GLY A 138 -2.71 21.66 5.14
N SER A 139 -1.91 20.64 4.83
CA SER A 139 -0.79 20.21 5.67
C SER A 139 0.28 21.30 5.76
N PRO A 140 0.95 21.45 6.93
CA PRO A 140 2.09 22.35 7.05
C PRO A 140 3.19 21.98 6.06
N LEU A 141 3.84 22.98 5.48
CA LEU A 141 4.94 22.78 4.53
C LEU A 141 6.21 22.30 5.23
N HIS A 142 7.08 21.64 4.46
CA HIS A 142 8.34 21.07 4.91
C HIS A 142 9.53 21.86 4.33
N ASP A 143 10.58 22.01 5.10
CA ASP A 143 11.84 22.67 4.69
C ASP A 143 12.86 21.67 4.10
N VAL A 144 12.67 20.38 4.35
CA VAL A 144 13.48 19.29 3.77
C VAL A 144 12.59 18.14 3.30
N ALA A 145 12.90 17.57 2.13
CA ALA A 145 12.34 16.30 1.70
C ALA A 145 13.41 15.26 1.37
N VAL A 146 13.17 14.03 1.76
CA VAL A 146 13.88 12.83 1.31
C VAL A 146 12.96 12.03 0.42
N VAL A 147 13.34 11.77 -0.82
CA VAL A 147 12.56 11.02 -1.79
C VAL A 147 13.27 9.72 -2.14
N TYR A 148 12.71 8.59 -1.73
CA TYR A 148 13.13 7.29 -2.22
C TYR A 148 12.55 7.08 -3.62
N LEU A 149 13.43 7.01 -4.62
CA LEU A 149 13.04 7.08 -6.01
C LEU A 149 12.26 5.85 -6.45
N PRO A 150 10.98 5.98 -6.84
CA PRO A 150 10.21 4.86 -7.34
C PRO A 150 10.63 4.44 -8.75
N LYS A 151 10.14 3.30 -9.21
CA LYS A 151 10.29 2.85 -10.60
C LYS A 151 9.21 3.46 -11.51
N GLY A 152 9.58 3.82 -12.72
CA GLY A 152 8.66 4.33 -13.74
C GLY A 152 8.58 5.86 -13.79
N LYS A 153 8.81 6.39 -14.98
CA LYS A 153 8.95 7.84 -15.22
C LYS A 153 7.70 8.64 -14.80
N GLU A 154 6.51 8.10 -15.07
CA GLU A 154 5.27 8.81 -14.76
C GLU A 154 4.99 8.83 -13.24
N LEU A 155 5.32 7.75 -12.52
CA LEU A 155 5.25 7.75 -11.06
C LEU A 155 6.26 8.70 -10.44
N ILE A 156 7.48 8.78 -10.97
CA ILE A 156 8.49 9.76 -10.53
C ILE A 156 7.94 11.18 -10.69
N ARG A 157 7.35 11.50 -11.83
CA ARG A 157 6.75 12.83 -12.09
C ARG A 157 5.62 13.13 -11.11
N PHE A 158 4.76 12.16 -10.85
CA PHE A 158 3.67 12.29 -9.89
C PHE A 158 4.20 12.57 -8.47
N VAL A 159 5.15 11.75 -8.01
CA VAL A 159 5.76 11.91 -6.68
C VAL A 159 6.48 13.24 -6.55
N PHE A 160 7.25 13.66 -7.56
CA PHE A 160 7.95 14.94 -7.53
C PHE A 160 6.98 16.12 -7.51
N SER A 161 5.85 16.05 -8.24
CA SER A 161 4.79 17.04 -8.13
C SER A 161 4.21 17.06 -6.71
N ALA A 162 3.82 15.90 -6.17
CA ALA A 162 3.23 15.79 -4.83
C ALA A 162 4.19 16.29 -3.73
N VAL A 163 5.46 15.91 -3.80
CA VAL A 163 6.49 16.38 -2.86
C VAL A 163 6.71 17.88 -3.00
N SER A 164 6.79 18.40 -4.23
CA SER A 164 6.97 19.83 -4.46
C SER A 164 5.84 20.69 -3.90
N ASP A 165 4.59 20.18 -3.96
CA ASP A 165 3.42 20.86 -3.38
C ASP A 165 3.48 20.92 -1.83
N ALA A 166 4.13 19.94 -1.20
CA ALA A 166 4.30 19.83 0.25
C ALA A 166 5.52 20.58 0.82
N LEU A 167 6.28 21.27 -0.01
CA LEU A 167 7.53 21.93 0.39
C LEU A 167 7.43 23.44 0.45
N GLU A 168 8.20 24.05 1.35
CA GLU A 168 8.44 25.47 1.35
C GLU A 168 9.24 25.95 0.12
N PRO A 169 9.13 27.23 -0.25
CA PRO A 169 10.00 27.79 -1.28
C PRO A 169 11.49 27.56 -0.97
N SER A 170 12.24 27.07 -1.95
CA SER A 170 13.69 26.76 -1.83
C SER A 170 14.05 25.65 -0.83
N ALA A 171 13.09 24.87 -0.33
CA ALA A 171 13.33 23.71 0.51
C ALA A 171 14.33 22.74 -0.13
N ARG A 172 15.14 22.07 0.71
CA ARG A 172 16.11 21.07 0.24
C ARG A 172 15.41 19.75 -0.11
N VAL A 173 15.87 19.13 -1.18
CA VAL A 173 15.37 17.84 -1.61
C VAL A 173 16.53 16.87 -1.80
N LEU A 174 16.47 15.74 -1.12
CA LEU A 174 17.42 14.64 -1.19
C LEU A 174 16.74 13.48 -1.91
N ILE A 175 17.18 13.17 -3.13
CA ILE A 175 16.62 12.10 -3.96
C ILE A 175 17.58 10.93 -3.94
N VAL A 176 17.17 9.76 -3.45
CA VAL A 176 18.01 8.57 -3.33
C VAL A 176 17.45 7.39 -4.13
N GLY A 177 18.34 6.64 -4.78
CA GLY A 177 17.97 5.43 -5.51
C GLY A 177 19.15 4.55 -5.87
N ASP A 178 18.91 3.29 -6.26
CA ASP A 178 19.94 2.37 -6.74
C ASP A 178 20.61 2.90 -8.01
N LYS A 179 21.92 2.70 -8.14
CA LYS A 179 22.71 3.10 -9.33
C LYS A 179 22.19 2.50 -10.63
N ARG A 180 21.52 1.33 -10.56
CA ARG A 180 20.92 0.64 -11.71
C ARG A 180 19.48 1.08 -11.97
N SER A 181 18.89 1.90 -11.10
CA SER A 181 17.59 2.51 -11.31
C SER A 181 17.68 3.65 -12.33
N SER A 182 16.54 4.27 -12.64
CA SER A 182 16.45 5.42 -13.53
C SER A 182 17.08 6.71 -12.99
N ILE A 183 17.68 6.70 -11.79
CA ILE A 183 18.19 7.90 -11.11
C ILE A 183 19.16 8.73 -11.95
N ARG A 184 19.93 8.09 -12.85
CA ARG A 184 20.85 8.79 -13.73
C ARG A 184 20.15 9.45 -14.94
N SER A 185 18.97 9.00 -15.30
CA SER A 185 18.23 9.44 -16.49
C SER A 185 17.12 10.46 -16.18
N ILE A 186 16.90 10.78 -14.89
CA ILE A 186 15.80 11.65 -14.45
C ILE A 186 16.20 13.12 -14.27
N ASN A 187 17.40 13.53 -14.66
CA ASN A 187 17.87 14.91 -14.47
C ASN A 187 16.91 15.95 -15.05
N SER A 188 16.30 15.66 -16.20
CA SER A 188 15.30 16.57 -16.79
C SER A 188 14.04 16.69 -15.92
N VAL A 189 13.62 15.60 -15.28
CA VAL A 189 12.48 15.59 -14.37
C VAL A 189 12.83 16.32 -13.06
N ILE A 190 14.05 16.12 -12.53
CA ILE A 190 14.54 16.86 -11.36
C ILE A 190 14.49 18.36 -11.64
N ARG A 191 15.02 18.81 -12.79
CA ARG A 191 15.01 20.23 -13.16
C ARG A 191 13.61 20.84 -13.20
N THR A 192 12.62 20.07 -13.64
CA THR A 192 11.24 20.56 -13.72
C THR A 192 10.65 20.91 -12.34
N TYR A 193 10.99 20.13 -11.30
CA TYR A 193 10.39 20.28 -9.98
C TYR A 193 11.34 20.89 -8.94
N PHE A 194 12.65 20.66 -9.09
CA PHE A 194 13.65 20.95 -8.06
C PHE A 194 14.85 21.72 -8.61
N GLY A 195 14.78 22.27 -9.82
CA GLY A 195 15.90 23.00 -10.41
C GLY A 195 17.10 22.11 -10.74
N ASP A 196 18.25 22.74 -11.01
CA ASP A 196 19.48 22.00 -11.29
C ASP A 196 19.99 21.28 -10.03
N PRO A 197 20.48 20.03 -10.17
CA PRO A 197 21.14 19.33 -9.06
C PRO A 197 22.31 20.13 -8.50
N LEU A 198 22.35 20.27 -7.17
CA LEU A 198 23.42 20.98 -6.45
C LEU A 198 24.63 20.08 -6.23
N SER A 199 24.38 18.81 -5.90
CA SER A 199 25.41 17.82 -5.62
C SER A 199 24.92 16.40 -5.92
N SER A 200 25.88 15.48 -6.03
CA SER A 200 25.59 14.04 -6.12
C SER A 200 26.61 13.26 -5.28
N ARG A 201 26.11 12.39 -4.41
CA ARG A 201 26.93 11.50 -3.59
C ARG A 201 26.71 10.05 -4.04
N TYR A 202 27.79 9.28 -4.10
CA TYR A 202 27.78 7.89 -4.53
C TYR A 202 28.26 7.00 -3.39
N GLY A 203 27.53 5.98 -3.05
CA GLY A 203 27.91 5.03 -2.02
C GLY A 203 26.96 3.83 -1.96
N ARG A 204 27.44 2.69 -1.43
CA ARG A 204 26.61 1.53 -1.11
C ARG A 204 25.66 1.06 -2.25
N HIS A 205 26.16 1.11 -3.50
CA HIS A 205 25.41 0.84 -4.73
C HIS A 205 24.25 1.82 -5.01
N CYS A 206 24.16 2.92 -4.28
CA CYS A 206 23.15 3.96 -4.44
C CYS A 206 23.75 5.29 -4.91
N VAL A 207 22.90 6.18 -5.38
CA VAL A 207 23.17 7.58 -5.67
C VAL A 207 22.18 8.41 -4.89
N LEU A 208 22.67 9.46 -4.23
CA LEU A 208 21.86 10.51 -3.63
C LEU A 208 22.13 11.80 -4.37
N ILE A 209 21.08 12.43 -4.87
CA ILE A 209 21.10 13.71 -5.57
C ILE A 209 20.48 14.75 -4.65
N GLU A 210 21.16 15.87 -4.47
CA GLU A 210 20.65 17.02 -3.75
C GLU A 210 20.18 18.10 -4.74
N ALA A 211 19.01 18.66 -4.47
CA ALA A 211 18.42 19.75 -5.24
C ALA A 211 17.62 20.68 -4.31
N ARG A 212 16.98 21.70 -4.85
CA ARG A 212 16.05 22.58 -4.12
C ARG A 212 14.74 22.71 -4.86
N ARG A 213 13.63 22.89 -4.12
CA ARG A 213 12.33 23.14 -4.72
C ARG A 213 12.38 24.31 -5.71
N ALA A 214 11.90 24.10 -6.93
CA ALA A 214 11.78 25.14 -7.94
C ALA A 214 10.71 26.19 -7.53
N ALA A 215 10.87 27.42 -8.01
CA ALA A 215 9.98 28.53 -7.63
C ALA A 215 8.52 28.29 -8.08
N ALA A 216 8.31 27.65 -9.22
CA ALA A 216 6.98 27.35 -9.77
C ALA A 216 6.95 25.90 -10.27
N PRO A 217 6.70 24.92 -9.39
CA PRO A 217 6.58 23.52 -9.78
C PRO A 217 5.37 23.31 -10.69
N MET A 218 5.51 22.42 -11.67
CA MET A 218 4.43 22.09 -12.59
C MET A 218 3.53 20.98 -11.98
N PRO A 219 2.23 21.22 -11.77
CA PRO A 219 1.31 20.17 -11.32
C PRO A 219 1.28 19.00 -12.30
N PHE A 220 1.22 17.77 -11.75
CA PHE A 220 1.12 16.57 -12.55
C PHE A 220 0.28 15.52 -11.81
N ASP A 221 -0.83 15.11 -12.38
CA ASP A 221 -1.67 14.03 -11.84
C ASP A 221 -1.42 12.69 -12.54
N GLY A 222 -0.99 12.72 -13.81
CA GLY A 222 -0.64 11.55 -14.60
C GLY A 222 -1.77 10.58 -14.85
N ARG A 223 -3.02 10.98 -14.62
CA ARG A 223 -4.20 10.14 -14.79
C ARG A 223 -4.35 9.68 -16.23
N LYS A 224 -4.61 8.38 -16.46
CA LYS A 224 -4.97 7.82 -17.76
C LYS A 224 -6.26 7.04 -17.68
N SER A 225 -7.04 7.11 -18.74
CA SER A 225 -8.28 6.34 -18.84
C SER A 225 -8.32 5.55 -20.15
N TYR A 226 -9.01 4.42 -20.10
CA TYR A 226 -9.32 3.58 -21.27
C TYR A 226 -10.67 2.89 -21.05
N VAL A 227 -11.19 2.30 -22.11
CA VAL A 227 -12.47 1.61 -22.11
C VAL A 227 -12.24 0.10 -22.21
N VAL A 228 -12.92 -0.66 -21.38
CA VAL A 228 -12.98 -2.12 -21.45
C VAL A 228 -14.32 -2.53 -22.04
N LYS A 229 -14.26 -3.31 -23.12
CA LYS A 229 -15.43 -3.98 -23.72
C LYS A 229 -15.41 -5.44 -23.28
N TRP A 230 -16.42 -5.83 -22.50
CA TRP A 230 -16.53 -7.17 -21.98
C TRP A 230 -17.96 -7.66 -22.02
N SER A 231 -18.19 -8.78 -22.74
CA SER A 231 -19.53 -9.26 -23.01
C SER A 231 -20.41 -8.20 -23.70
N ARG A 232 -21.54 -7.87 -23.10
CA ARG A 232 -22.46 -6.80 -23.55
C ARG A 232 -22.24 -5.48 -22.79
N THR A 233 -21.22 -5.42 -21.95
CA THR A 233 -20.93 -4.29 -21.09
C THR A 233 -19.68 -3.54 -21.58
N GLU A 234 -19.75 -2.23 -21.53
CA GLU A 234 -18.62 -1.34 -21.78
C GLU A 234 -18.46 -0.44 -20.57
N PHE A 235 -17.23 -0.31 -20.02
CA PHE A 235 -16.98 0.52 -18.87
C PHE A 235 -15.63 1.21 -18.94
N GLY A 236 -15.57 2.40 -18.33
CA GLY A 236 -14.35 3.20 -18.26
C GLY A 236 -13.46 2.76 -17.12
N VAL A 237 -12.16 2.67 -17.36
CA VAL A 237 -11.15 2.40 -16.33
C VAL A 237 -10.24 3.61 -16.22
N VAL A 238 -9.94 4.02 -15.00
CA VAL A 238 -8.99 5.09 -14.68
C VAL A 238 -7.81 4.48 -13.95
N THR A 239 -6.60 4.87 -14.35
CA THR A 239 -5.37 4.42 -13.69
C THR A 239 -4.46 5.59 -13.39
N LEU A 240 -3.88 5.60 -12.21
CA LEU A 240 -2.85 6.53 -11.76
C LEU A 240 -1.45 5.94 -12.02
N PRO A 241 -0.40 6.77 -12.07
CA PRO A 241 0.97 6.30 -12.22
C PRO A 241 1.38 5.28 -11.15
N GLY A 242 2.11 4.25 -11.53
CA GLY A 242 2.58 3.20 -10.61
C GLY A 242 1.63 2.01 -10.46
N VAL A 243 0.42 2.08 -11.00
CA VAL A 243 -0.52 0.96 -11.04
C VAL A 243 -0.10 -0.04 -12.14
N PHE A 244 -0.29 -1.32 -11.85
CA PHE A 244 -0.07 -2.37 -12.85
C PHE A 244 -0.89 -2.12 -14.12
N SER A 245 -0.25 -2.28 -15.28
CA SER A 245 -0.86 -2.05 -16.60
C SER A 245 -1.41 -0.62 -16.82
N TYR A 246 -0.71 0.37 -16.30
CA TYR A 246 -1.04 1.79 -16.38
C TYR A 246 -1.45 2.23 -17.80
N GLY A 247 -2.68 2.74 -17.93
CA GLY A 247 -3.27 3.28 -19.17
C GLY A 247 -3.72 2.24 -20.20
N LYS A 248 -3.78 0.95 -19.86
CA LYS A 248 -4.22 -0.10 -20.79
C LYS A 248 -4.72 -1.34 -20.04
N LEU A 249 -5.55 -2.14 -20.70
CA LEU A 249 -5.95 -3.45 -20.18
C LEU A 249 -4.82 -4.47 -20.32
N ASP A 250 -4.48 -5.13 -19.20
CA ASP A 250 -3.54 -6.26 -19.22
C ASP A 250 -4.13 -7.49 -19.93
N SER A 251 -3.27 -8.23 -20.62
CA SER A 251 -3.70 -9.41 -21.38
C SER A 251 -4.07 -10.61 -20.51
N GLY A 252 -3.45 -10.74 -19.33
CA GLY A 252 -3.85 -11.76 -18.33
C GLY A 252 -5.20 -11.44 -17.73
N THR A 253 -5.42 -10.19 -17.32
CA THR A 253 -6.72 -9.71 -16.83
C THR A 253 -7.82 -9.88 -17.89
N LYS A 254 -7.54 -9.54 -19.14
CA LYS A 254 -8.48 -9.78 -20.25
C LYS A 254 -8.84 -11.26 -20.37
N PHE A 255 -7.83 -12.15 -20.29
CA PHE A 255 -8.06 -13.59 -20.39
C PHE A 255 -8.83 -14.15 -19.19
N LEU A 256 -8.60 -13.61 -17.98
CA LEU A 256 -9.39 -13.96 -16.80
C LEU A 256 -10.87 -13.56 -16.98
N LEU A 257 -11.14 -12.33 -17.42
CA LEU A 257 -12.51 -11.84 -17.69
C LEU A 257 -13.24 -12.70 -18.71
N GLU A 258 -12.59 -13.08 -19.83
CA GLU A 258 -13.19 -13.95 -20.85
C GLU A 258 -13.66 -15.30 -20.26
N ASN A 259 -12.97 -15.81 -19.23
CA ASN A 259 -13.28 -17.09 -18.61
C ASN A 259 -14.25 -16.96 -17.40
N LEU A 260 -14.30 -15.81 -16.74
CA LEU A 260 -15.30 -15.55 -15.70
C LEU A 260 -16.74 -15.71 -16.19
N LEU A 261 -17.03 -15.25 -17.42
CA LEU A 261 -18.36 -15.38 -18.02
C LEU A 261 -18.78 -16.83 -18.32
N THR A 262 -17.81 -17.65 -18.71
CA THR A 262 -18.06 -19.03 -19.16
C THR A 262 -17.95 -20.05 -18.05
N SER A 263 -17.46 -19.65 -16.86
CA SER A 263 -17.22 -20.54 -15.73
C SER A 263 -18.49 -20.97 -15.00
N GLY A 264 -19.63 -20.28 -15.23
CA GLY A 264 -20.89 -20.57 -14.51
C GLY A 264 -20.77 -20.39 -12.99
N LEU A 265 -19.82 -19.59 -12.52
CA LEU A 265 -19.60 -19.36 -11.10
C LEU A 265 -20.75 -18.54 -10.51
N GLU A 266 -21.48 -19.15 -9.59
CA GLU A 266 -22.45 -18.44 -8.77
C GLU A 266 -21.79 -17.97 -7.49
N PHE A 267 -22.07 -16.73 -7.09
CA PHE A 267 -21.56 -16.09 -5.86
C PHE A 267 -22.52 -15.01 -5.39
N GLN A 268 -22.55 -14.73 -4.10
CA GLN A 268 -23.23 -13.58 -3.49
C GLN A 268 -22.21 -12.49 -3.13
N SER A 269 -21.01 -12.91 -2.70
CA SER A 269 -19.93 -12.02 -2.32
C SER A 269 -18.64 -12.36 -3.06
N ALA A 270 -17.89 -11.34 -3.48
CA ALA A 270 -16.60 -11.52 -4.12
C ALA A 270 -15.54 -10.51 -3.61
N LEU A 271 -14.28 -10.93 -3.62
CA LEU A 271 -13.12 -10.12 -3.32
C LEU A 271 -12.21 -10.04 -4.54
N ASP A 272 -11.97 -8.82 -5.05
CA ASP A 272 -10.92 -8.53 -6.04
C ASP A 272 -9.62 -8.24 -5.29
N CYS A 273 -8.77 -9.27 -5.16
CA CYS A 273 -7.54 -9.21 -4.38
C CYS A 273 -6.35 -8.82 -5.25
N GLY A 274 -5.71 -7.69 -4.93
CA GLY A 274 -4.75 -7.02 -5.81
C GLY A 274 -5.47 -6.32 -6.96
N CYS A 275 -6.46 -5.49 -6.63
CA CYS A 275 -7.44 -4.95 -7.58
C CYS A 275 -6.83 -4.02 -8.65
N GLY A 276 -5.67 -3.41 -8.40
CA GLY A 276 -5.00 -2.52 -9.37
C GLY A 276 -5.89 -1.34 -9.78
N GLY A 277 -6.32 -1.31 -11.06
CA GLY A 277 -7.29 -0.32 -11.56
C GLY A 277 -8.76 -0.71 -11.38
N GLY A 278 -9.06 -1.76 -10.61
CA GLY A 278 -10.43 -2.21 -10.30
C GLY A 278 -11.13 -2.94 -11.45
N VAL A 279 -10.40 -3.42 -12.46
CA VAL A 279 -10.99 -3.93 -13.71
C VAL A 279 -11.87 -5.16 -13.46
N ILE A 280 -11.39 -6.13 -12.67
CA ILE A 280 -12.08 -7.42 -12.49
C ILE A 280 -13.34 -7.21 -11.65
N GLY A 281 -13.21 -6.60 -10.48
CA GLY A 281 -14.34 -6.38 -9.58
C GLY A 281 -15.40 -5.44 -10.18
N THR A 282 -15.00 -4.38 -10.92
CA THR A 282 -15.94 -3.50 -11.64
C THR A 282 -16.73 -4.28 -12.68
N ALA A 283 -16.08 -5.13 -13.45
CA ALA A 283 -16.75 -5.98 -14.42
C ALA A 283 -17.79 -6.92 -13.76
N LEU A 284 -17.41 -7.54 -12.63
CA LEU A 284 -18.32 -8.37 -11.83
C LEU A 284 -19.50 -7.57 -11.31
N LYS A 285 -19.28 -6.40 -10.73
CA LYS A 285 -20.35 -5.55 -10.17
C LYS A 285 -21.34 -5.09 -11.24
N LEU A 286 -20.87 -4.73 -12.43
CA LEU A 286 -21.74 -4.30 -13.55
C LEU A 286 -22.64 -5.41 -14.08
N ILE A 287 -22.16 -6.66 -14.10
CA ILE A 287 -22.97 -7.81 -14.54
C ILE A 287 -23.86 -8.34 -13.41
N HIS A 288 -23.43 -8.20 -12.18
CA HIS A 288 -24.13 -8.67 -10.99
C HIS A 288 -24.37 -7.52 -9.99
N PRO A 289 -25.24 -6.53 -10.28
CA PRO A 289 -25.38 -5.32 -9.47
C PRO A 289 -25.81 -5.57 -8.02
N SER A 290 -26.54 -6.65 -7.77
CA SER A 290 -27.02 -7.02 -6.42
C SER A 290 -25.97 -7.77 -5.57
N ARG A 291 -24.79 -8.08 -6.12
CA ARG A 291 -23.76 -8.83 -5.40
C ARG A 291 -22.83 -7.88 -4.66
N ASP A 292 -22.29 -8.35 -3.54
CA ASP A 292 -21.30 -7.62 -2.75
C ASP A 292 -19.91 -7.85 -3.31
N ILE A 293 -19.27 -6.79 -3.78
CA ILE A 293 -17.91 -6.83 -4.33
C ILE A 293 -17.02 -5.92 -3.51
N GLU A 294 -15.95 -6.47 -2.98
CA GLU A 294 -14.92 -5.73 -2.26
C GLU A 294 -13.59 -5.74 -3.03
N PHE A 295 -12.80 -4.69 -2.83
CA PHE A 295 -11.55 -4.47 -3.54
C PHE A 295 -10.43 -4.20 -2.55
N VAL A 296 -9.32 -4.93 -2.68
CA VAL A 296 -8.14 -4.70 -1.84
C VAL A 296 -6.86 -4.64 -2.66
N ASP A 297 -5.95 -3.78 -2.23
CA ASP A 297 -4.60 -3.68 -2.78
C ASP A 297 -3.65 -3.14 -1.70
N SER A 298 -2.36 -3.41 -1.81
CA SER A 298 -1.33 -2.84 -0.94
C SER A 298 -0.80 -1.49 -1.45
N ASN A 299 -1.15 -1.10 -2.67
CA ASN A 299 -0.68 0.14 -3.30
C ASN A 299 -1.79 1.21 -3.28
N ILE A 300 -1.53 2.35 -2.61
CA ILE A 300 -2.50 3.46 -2.58
C ILE A 300 -2.89 3.95 -3.97
N MET A 301 -1.96 3.96 -4.93
CA MET A 301 -2.24 4.38 -6.31
C MET A 301 -3.24 3.42 -6.99
N ALA A 302 -3.22 2.15 -6.63
CA ALA A 302 -4.19 1.15 -7.09
C ALA A 302 -5.57 1.39 -6.46
N LEU A 303 -5.63 1.62 -5.16
CA LEU A 303 -6.89 1.91 -4.46
C LEU A 303 -7.56 3.19 -4.99
N GLU A 304 -6.80 4.26 -5.18
CA GLU A 304 -7.30 5.50 -5.78
C GLU A 304 -7.75 5.29 -7.24
N SER A 305 -7.02 4.49 -8.01
CA SER A 305 -7.43 4.13 -9.38
C SER A 305 -8.73 3.34 -9.40
N THR A 306 -8.90 2.42 -8.47
CA THR A 306 -10.13 1.62 -8.31
C THR A 306 -11.31 2.53 -7.92
N ARG A 307 -11.15 3.43 -6.94
CA ARG A 307 -12.19 4.40 -6.57
C ARG A 307 -12.60 5.29 -7.73
N GLU A 308 -11.64 5.80 -8.50
CA GLU A 308 -11.90 6.59 -9.71
C GLU A 308 -12.61 5.77 -10.81
N THR A 309 -12.24 4.50 -10.97
CA THR A 309 -12.89 3.58 -11.91
C THR A 309 -14.35 3.34 -11.49
N LEU A 310 -14.60 3.07 -10.22
CA LEU A 310 -15.95 2.86 -9.68
C LEU A 310 -16.80 4.11 -9.84
N ARG A 311 -16.30 5.28 -9.46
CA ARG A 311 -17.01 6.56 -9.63
C ARG A 311 -17.36 6.84 -11.08
N ARG A 312 -16.46 6.55 -12.02
CA ARG A 312 -16.70 6.73 -13.46
C ARG A 312 -17.84 5.85 -13.98
N ASN A 313 -18.19 4.79 -13.28
CA ASN A 313 -19.22 3.82 -13.67
C ASN A 313 -20.42 3.80 -12.70
N ASP A 314 -20.58 4.84 -11.86
CA ASP A 314 -21.68 5.00 -10.90
C ASP A 314 -21.78 3.81 -9.89
N LEU A 315 -20.64 3.32 -9.40
CA LEU A 315 -20.51 2.18 -8.48
C LEU A 315 -19.82 2.56 -7.16
N GLU A 316 -20.05 3.77 -6.65
CA GLU A 316 -19.35 4.33 -5.48
C GLU A 316 -19.70 3.65 -4.15
N ASP A 317 -20.71 2.78 -4.13
CA ASP A 317 -21.15 1.99 -2.97
C ASP A 317 -20.27 0.76 -2.69
N CYS A 318 -19.30 0.48 -3.55
CA CYS A 318 -18.37 -0.63 -3.36
C CYS A 318 -17.28 -0.32 -2.33
N HIS A 319 -16.87 -1.32 -1.53
CA HIS A 319 -15.83 -1.19 -0.53
C HIS A 319 -14.43 -1.34 -1.14
N VAL A 320 -13.59 -0.30 -0.99
CA VAL A 320 -12.20 -0.28 -1.46
C VAL A 320 -11.30 0.08 -0.27
N TYR A 321 -10.44 -0.84 0.16
CA TYR A 321 -9.59 -0.65 1.34
C TYR A 321 -8.20 -1.28 1.19
N PRO A 322 -7.20 -0.79 1.96
CA PRO A 322 -5.85 -1.32 1.91
C PRO A 322 -5.75 -2.68 2.57
N SER A 323 -4.99 -3.59 1.95
CA SER A 323 -4.61 -4.87 2.56
C SER A 323 -3.35 -5.42 1.90
N ASP A 324 -2.41 -5.92 2.70
CA ASP A 324 -1.31 -6.74 2.21
C ASP A 324 -1.80 -8.18 2.07
N VAL A 325 -2.26 -8.54 0.88
CA VAL A 325 -3.04 -9.74 0.57
C VAL A 325 -4.30 -9.78 1.42
N PHE A 326 -4.32 -10.53 2.52
CA PHE A 326 -5.47 -10.69 3.41
C PHE A 326 -5.28 -10.06 4.79
N SER A 327 -4.23 -9.25 5.02
CA SER A 327 -3.87 -8.75 6.35
C SER A 327 -5.01 -8.01 7.07
N ASP A 328 -5.89 -7.36 6.31
CA ASP A 328 -7.00 -6.56 6.83
C ASP A 328 -8.37 -7.03 6.32
N VAL A 329 -8.39 -8.13 5.58
CA VAL A 329 -9.62 -8.80 5.15
C VAL A 329 -10.27 -9.53 6.33
N ARG A 330 -11.56 -9.28 6.57
CA ARG A 330 -12.27 -9.84 7.73
C ARG A 330 -13.43 -10.76 7.38
N GLY A 331 -13.88 -10.74 6.12
CA GLY A 331 -15.00 -11.55 5.64
C GLY A 331 -14.58 -12.91 5.06
N GLN A 332 -15.59 -13.71 4.74
CA GLN A 332 -15.46 -14.86 3.86
C GLN A 332 -16.29 -14.61 2.59
N TYR A 333 -15.76 -15.04 1.45
CA TYR A 333 -16.32 -14.75 0.13
C TYR A 333 -16.65 -16.03 -0.61
N ASP A 334 -17.68 -15.98 -1.45
CA ASP A 334 -18.00 -17.08 -2.36
C ASP A 334 -17.03 -17.12 -3.53
N LEU A 335 -16.42 -15.96 -3.85
CA LEU A 335 -15.46 -15.85 -4.93
C LEU A 335 -14.31 -14.91 -4.54
N ILE A 336 -13.09 -15.40 -4.62
CA ILE A 336 -11.89 -14.53 -4.61
C ILE A 336 -11.31 -14.55 -6.01
N VAL A 337 -11.10 -13.38 -6.59
CA VAL A 337 -10.47 -13.22 -7.92
C VAL A 337 -9.17 -12.48 -7.81
N SER A 338 -8.16 -12.85 -8.63
CA SER A 338 -6.89 -12.13 -8.66
C SER A 338 -6.14 -12.34 -9.97
N ASN A 339 -5.42 -11.30 -10.38
CA ASN A 339 -4.31 -11.37 -11.32
C ASN A 339 -3.01 -11.03 -10.57
N PRO A 340 -2.46 -11.96 -9.79
CA PRO A 340 -1.33 -11.68 -8.91
C PRO A 340 -0.04 -11.39 -9.68
N PRO A 341 0.96 -10.70 -9.07
CA PRO A 341 2.22 -10.38 -9.73
C PRO A 341 3.02 -11.62 -10.11
N TYR A 342 3.60 -11.64 -11.33
CA TYR A 342 4.35 -12.80 -11.88
C TYR A 342 5.81 -12.52 -12.20
N HIS A 343 6.34 -11.37 -11.84
CA HIS A 343 7.66 -10.96 -12.34
C HIS A 343 8.78 -11.85 -11.82
N THR A 344 9.48 -12.47 -12.75
CA THR A 344 10.68 -13.28 -12.54
C THR A 344 11.86 -12.35 -12.26
N GLY A 345 12.10 -11.98 -10.99
CA GLY A 345 13.31 -11.20 -10.73
C GLY A 345 13.50 -10.65 -9.31
N LEU A 346 12.48 -10.58 -8.51
CA LEU A 346 12.60 -10.16 -7.10
C LEU A 346 11.91 -11.19 -6.21
N ALA A 347 12.59 -11.62 -5.14
CA ALA A 347 12.08 -12.61 -4.18
C ALA A 347 10.74 -12.21 -3.54
N THR A 348 10.47 -10.91 -3.47
CA THR A 348 9.25 -10.32 -2.92
C THR A 348 7.98 -10.66 -3.71
N ASP A 349 8.04 -10.73 -5.05
CA ASP A 349 6.84 -10.93 -5.88
C ASP A 349 6.28 -12.36 -5.76
N TYR A 350 7.15 -13.34 -5.51
CA TYR A 350 6.71 -14.72 -5.30
C TYR A 350 6.03 -14.92 -3.95
N SER A 351 6.50 -14.24 -2.90
CA SER A 351 5.94 -14.36 -1.56
C SER A 351 4.49 -13.86 -1.49
N VAL A 352 4.14 -12.81 -2.24
CA VAL A 352 2.76 -12.29 -2.31
C VAL A 352 1.82 -13.33 -2.93
N THR A 353 2.21 -13.93 -4.07
CA THR A 353 1.38 -14.96 -4.73
C THR A 353 1.32 -16.26 -3.92
N GLU A 354 2.40 -16.65 -3.26
CA GLU A 354 2.41 -17.82 -2.36
C GLU A 354 1.48 -17.61 -1.16
N ARG A 355 1.47 -16.42 -0.57
CA ARG A 355 0.54 -16.05 0.51
C ARG A 355 -0.91 -16.04 0.00
N LEU A 356 -1.17 -15.40 -1.14
CA LEU A 356 -2.49 -15.41 -1.76
C LEU A 356 -3.02 -16.84 -1.91
N VAL A 357 -2.25 -17.72 -2.53
CA VAL A 357 -2.65 -19.11 -2.78
C VAL A 357 -2.72 -19.93 -1.49
N GLY A 358 -1.79 -19.73 -0.56
CA GLY A 358 -1.73 -20.49 0.69
C GLY A 358 -2.80 -20.12 1.72
N GLU A 359 -3.26 -18.87 1.70
CA GLU A 359 -4.15 -18.34 2.72
C GLU A 359 -5.61 -18.19 2.25
N ALA A 360 -5.86 -18.09 0.92
CA ALA A 360 -7.19 -17.76 0.38
C ALA A 360 -8.30 -18.69 0.90
N ASN A 361 -8.00 -19.97 1.13
CA ASN A 361 -9.01 -20.94 1.63
C ASN A 361 -9.62 -20.52 2.99
N ARG A 362 -8.91 -19.75 3.80
CA ARG A 362 -9.41 -19.24 5.10
C ARG A 362 -10.46 -18.13 4.91
N TYR A 363 -10.42 -17.45 3.77
CA TYR A 363 -11.30 -16.33 3.40
C TYR A 363 -12.37 -16.73 2.39
N LEU A 364 -12.50 -18.02 2.12
CA LEU A 364 -13.58 -18.58 1.30
C LEU A 364 -14.68 -19.19 2.18
N THR A 365 -15.93 -19.05 1.73
CA THR A 365 -17.05 -19.85 2.26
C THR A 365 -16.82 -21.34 1.94
N LYS A 366 -17.58 -22.26 2.57
CA LYS A 366 -17.43 -23.70 2.34
C LYS A 366 -17.55 -24.13 0.87
N SER A 367 -18.33 -23.42 0.06
CA SER A 367 -18.48 -23.62 -1.38
C SER A 367 -17.73 -22.57 -2.20
N GLY A 368 -16.96 -21.72 -1.52
CA GLY A 368 -16.24 -20.62 -2.15
C GLY A 368 -15.11 -21.08 -3.07
N ARG A 369 -14.70 -20.22 -3.97
CA ARG A 369 -13.72 -20.54 -5.01
C ARG A 369 -12.71 -19.40 -5.16
N LEU A 370 -11.44 -19.77 -5.33
CA LEU A 370 -10.40 -18.87 -5.78
C LEU A 370 -10.25 -19.00 -7.29
N MET A 371 -10.37 -17.90 -8.03
CA MET A 371 -10.10 -17.87 -9.47
C MET A 371 -8.96 -16.91 -9.78
N ILE A 372 -7.88 -17.45 -10.33
CA ILE A 372 -6.68 -16.65 -10.66
C ILE A 372 -6.25 -16.87 -12.11
N VAL A 373 -5.65 -15.83 -12.70
CA VAL A 373 -4.86 -16.02 -13.91
C VAL A 373 -3.38 -16.08 -13.54
N THR A 374 -2.60 -16.98 -14.15
CA THR A 374 -1.17 -17.13 -13.88
C THR A 374 -0.40 -17.55 -15.13
N ASN A 375 0.86 -17.15 -15.22
CA ASN A 375 1.83 -17.65 -16.22
C ASN A 375 2.80 -18.68 -15.63
N ALA A 376 2.80 -18.88 -14.32
CA ALA A 376 3.75 -19.71 -13.59
C ALA A 376 3.07 -20.85 -12.81
N PHE A 377 2.02 -21.46 -13.38
CA PHE A 377 1.22 -22.49 -12.69
C PHE A 377 2.08 -23.58 -12.01
N SER A 378 3.13 -24.06 -12.68
CA SER A 378 3.99 -25.13 -12.12
C SER A 378 4.63 -24.78 -10.79
N LYS A 379 4.86 -23.47 -10.51
CA LYS A 379 5.45 -22.99 -9.26
C LYS A 379 4.46 -23.00 -8.09
N TYR A 380 3.15 -22.80 -8.38
CA TYR A 380 2.09 -22.71 -7.37
C TYR A 380 1.25 -23.98 -7.24
N ALA A 381 1.45 -24.94 -8.13
CA ALA A 381 0.63 -26.16 -8.18
C ALA A 381 0.64 -26.96 -6.87
N SER A 382 1.79 -27.03 -6.20
CA SER A 382 1.89 -27.69 -4.89
C SER A 382 1.16 -26.94 -3.80
N HIS A 383 1.30 -25.61 -3.72
CA HIS A 383 0.59 -24.78 -2.75
C HIS A 383 -0.91 -24.85 -2.93
N LEU A 384 -1.40 -24.74 -4.19
CA LEU A 384 -2.81 -24.89 -4.52
C LEU A 384 -3.36 -26.26 -4.08
N ARG A 385 -2.69 -27.35 -4.44
CA ARG A 385 -3.14 -28.69 -4.07
C ARG A 385 -3.10 -28.98 -2.58
N ASN A 386 -2.21 -28.33 -1.84
CA ASN A 386 -2.13 -28.47 -0.38
C ASN A 386 -3.17 -27.63 0.36
N SER A 387 -3.64 -26.53 -0.25
CA SER A 387 -4.53 -25.56 0.38
C SER A 387 -5.99 -25.72 -0.03
N PHE A 388 -6.28 -26.42 -1.11
CA PHE A 388 -7.62 -26.57 -1.68
C PHE A 388 -7.99 -28.03 -1.94
N ARG A 389 -9.29 -28.35 -1.78
CA ARG A 389 -9.81 -29.70 -2.01
C ARG A 389 -9.67 -30.13 -3.47
N GLU A 390 -9.91 -29.22 -4.39
CA GLU A 390 -9.90 -29.46 -5.83
C GLU A 390 -9.30 -28.25 -6.55
N VAL A 391 -8.50 -28.50 -7.58
CA VAL A 391 -7.85 -27.46 -8.37
C VAL A 391 -7.97 -27.80 -9.84
N GLU A 392 -8.65 -26.94 -10.58
CA GLU A 392 -8.91 -27.10 -12.01
C GLU A 392 -8.18 -26.02 -12.82
N MET A 393 -7.61 -26.43 -13.96
CA MET A 393 -7.18 -25.49 -15.00
C MET A 393 -8.31 -25.35 -16.01
N VAL A 394 -9.13 -24.33 -15.85
CA VAL A 394 -10.33 -24.11 -16.68
C VAL A 394 -10.01 -23.57 -18.07
N ALA A 395 -8.89 -22.87 -18.22
CA ALA A 395 -8.46 -22.34 -19.52
C ALA A 395 -6.95 -22.18 -19.65
N ARG A 396 -6.46 -22.27 -20.90
CA ARG A 396 -5.07 -22.08 -21.27
C ARG A 396 -4.95 -21.32 -22.57
N ARG A 397 -4.14 -20.24 -22.58
CA ARG A 397 -3.80 -19.47 -23.79
C ARG A 397 -2.33 -18.99 -23.74
N ARG A 398 -1.50 -19.47 -24.65
CA ARG A 398 -0.06 -19.15 -24.69
C ARG A 398 0.58 -19.36 -23.30
N GLN A 399 1.08 -18.29 -22.67
CA GLN A 399 1.69 -18.32 -21.33
C GLN A 399 0.67 -18.28 -20.17
N TYR A 400 -0.59 -17.87 -20.42
CA TYR A 400 -1.59 -17.73 -19.37
C TYR A 400 -2.35 -19.02 -19.09
N ARG A 401 -2.69 -19.22 -17.82
CA ARG A 401 -3.57 -20.27 -17.30
C ARG A 401 -4.61 -19.62 -16.40
N VAL A 402 -5.86 -20.00 -16.53
CA VAL A 402 -6.91 -19.65 -15.58
C VAL A 402 -7.15 -20.87 -14.72
N ILE A 403 -7.01 -20.69 -13.42
CA ILE A 403 -7.15 -21.74 -12.41
C ILE A 403 -8.34 -21.41 -11.54
N VAL A 404 -9.17 -22.42 -11.27
CA VAL A 404 -10.20 -22.39 -10.24
C VAL A 404 -9.81 -23.40 -9.16
N ALA A 405 -9.75 -22.95 -7.91
CA ALA A 405 -9.50 -23.80 -6.75
C ALA A 405 -10.70 -23.72 -5.80
N HIS A 406 -11.21 -24.90 -5.39
CA HIS A 406 -12.42 -25.04 -4.58
C HIS A 406 -12.04 -25.12 -3.10
N GLY A 407 -12.65 -24.26 -2.29
CA GLY A 407 -12.57 -24.29 -0.84
C GLY A 407 -13.11 -25.62 -0.27
N GLY A 408 -12.74 -25.97 0.94
CA GLY A 408 -13.17 -27.20 1.59
C GLY A 408 -13.17 -27.09 3.10
#